data_51a8cecb797d40b4d07565369d1b2ab7
#
_entry.id   51a8cecb797d40b4d07565369d1b2ab7
#
_cell.length_a   1.000
_cell.length_b   1.000
_cell.length_c   1.000
_cell.angle_alpha   90.00
_cell.angle_beta   90.00
_cell.angle_gamma   90.00
#
_symmetry.space_group_name_H-M   'P 1'
#
loop_
_entity.id
_entity.type
_entity.pdbx_description
1 polymer ?
#
loop_
_entity_poly.entity_id
_entity_poly.type
_entity_poly.pdbx_seq_one_letter_code
_entity_poly.pdbx_strand_id
1 'polypeptide(L)'
;MEVTLLGTGAPAGLPRPDCPCAACATALGADARAATALLVDGTLLLDLTPGAAFAAARAGHSLGGVRQVLLSHPHDGPAVEVPAGLPQPGRVPDGRELALLTGHRVRAVAMDAPGTGYAVTGPDGRRLLYLPPGGAPAGLENGHGAAQTYDMVLADVVGRPDGLAKLRAVGAVGPTTDVVAVHLDHDVPPGRELRRRLAADGARAVADGTTLIVGVYEDVPDVPRRTLVLGGARSGKSVEAERRLESFPDVLYVATGGTRGGDTEWASRVSAHRERRPGSWRTVETCDLVPLLKDDGPPLLVDCLSLWLTDAMDAAGAWDDAVWADGGERALRARVRELVAAVRASGRTVVAVSNEVGSGIVPATASGRRYRDELGRLNAAVAAECEQVVLVVAGQALVLRG
;
A
#
# COMPACT_ATOMS: atom_id res chain seq x y z
N MET A 1 -16.88 13.06 -16.49
CA MET A 1 -16.64 13.85 -15.24
C MET A 1 -15.16 14.10 -15.12
N GLU A 2 -14.76 15.35 -14.95
CA GLU A 2 -13.37 15.74 -14.72
C GLU A 2 -13.15 16.10 -13.25
N VAL A 3 -11.98 15.81 -12.71
CA VAL A 3 -11.58 16.24 -11.38
C VAL A 3 -10.20 16.87 -11.43
N THR A 4 -10.10 18.14 -11.00
CA THR A 4 -8.83 18.86 -10.87
C THR A 4 -8.40 18.84 -9.41
N LEU A 5 -7.21 18.31 -9.14
CA LEU A 5 -6.64 18.27 -7.81
C LEU A 5 -5.89 19.60 -7.56
N LEU A 6 -6.54 20.54 -6.90
CA LEU A 6 -5.96 21.86 -6.60
C LEU A 6 -4.80 21.75 -5.60
N GLY A 7 -4.85 20.74 -4.74
CA GLY A 7 -3.82 20.31 -3.83
C GLY A 7 -3.96 18.82 -3.53
N THR A 8 -2.87 18.17 -3.14
CA THR A 8 -2.81 16.72 -2.89
C THR A 8 -2.14 16.37 -1.56
N GLY A 9 -1.75 17.37 -0.78
CA GLY A 9 -1.08 17.22 0.52
C GLY A 9 -2.03 17.09 1.69
N ALA A 10 -1.48 16.75 2.85
CA ALA A 10 -2.15 16.78 4.13
C ALA A 10 -2.72 18.19 4.45
N PRO A 11 -3.60 18.34 5.46
CA PRO A 11 -4.19 19.63 5.80
C PRO A 11 -3.18 20.76 6.06
N ALA A 12 -2.00 20.44 6.58
CA ALA A 12 -0.90 21.39 6.78
C ALA A 12 -0.05 21.65 5.52
N GLY A 13 -0.31 20.94 4.43
CA GLY A 13 0.56 20.90 3.25
C GLY A 13 1.83 20.08 3.45
N LEU A 14 2.65 20.01 2.40
CA LEU A 14 3.97 19.38 2.43
C LEU A 14 4.94 20.28 1.61
N PRO A 15 6.08 20.76 2.15
CA PRO A 15 6.58 20.49 3.50
C PRO A 15 5.71 21.11 4.60
N ARG A 16 5.70 20.50 5.78
CA ARG A 16 5.11 21.14 6.96
C ARG A 16 6.01 22.29 7.42
N PRO A 17 5.43 23.46 7.75
CA PRO A 17 6.19 24.53 8.38
C PRO A 17 6.90 24.01 9.63
N ASP A 18 8.13 24.43 9.84
CA ASP A 18 8.94 24.11 11.03
C ASP A 18 9.28 22.61 11.23
N CYS A 19 9.05 21.74 10.25
CA CYS A 19 9.42 20.34 10.33
C CYS A 19 10.79 20.07 9.67
N PRO A 20 11.83 19.65 10.42
CA PRO A 20 13.15 19.41 9.89
C PRO A 20 13.38 17.99 9.35
N CYS A 21 12.32 17.16 9.22
CA CYS A 21 12.47 15.77 8.77
C CYS A 21 12.92 15.68 7.31
N ALA A 22 13.47 14.52 6.93
CA ALA A 22 13.98 14.28 5.58
C ALA A 22 12.91 14.45 4.49
N ALA A 23 11.67 14.06 4.76
CA ALA A 23 10.57 14.23 3.81
C ALA A 23 10.27 15.71 3.56
N CYS A 24 10.13 16.53 4.62
CA CYS A 24 9.91 17.98 4.48
C CYS A 24 11.10 18.68 3.85
N ALA A 25 12.33 18.29 4.19
CA ALA A 25 13.56 18.88 3.63
C ALA A 25 13.68 18.63 2.11
N THR A 26 13.08 17.58 1.59
CA THR A 26 13.14 17.20 0.17
C THR A 26 11.86 17.52 -0.61
N ALA A 27 10.75 17.85 0.06
CA ALA A 27 9.47 18.20 -0.57
C ALA A 27 9.47 19.62 -1.12
N LEU A 28 10.26 19.87 -2.17
CA LEU A 28 10.44 21.17 -2.80
C LEU A 28 10.04 21.12 -4.28
N GLY A 29 9.71 22.29 -4.85
CA GLY A 29 9.35 22.40 -6.27
C GLY A 29 8.12 21.56 -6.63
N ALA A 30 8.27 20.61 -7.52
CA ALA A 30 7.19 19.73 -7.99
C ALA A 30 6.72 18.69 -6.92
N ASP A 31 7.52 18.47 -5.89
CA ASP A 31 7.19 17.57 -4.79
C ASP A 31 6.50 18.29 -3.60
N ALA A 32 6.47 19.64 -3.62
CA ALA A 32 5.69 20.41 -2.66
C ALA A 32 4.19 20.27 -2.96
N ARG A 33 3.37 20.17 -1.90
CA ARG A 33 1.94 19.92 -2.02
C ARG A 33 1.12 20.85 -1.14
N ALA A 34 0.15 21.52 -1.75
CA ALA A 34 -0.87 22.26 -1.00
C ALA A 34 -1.84 21.28 -0.34
N ALA A 35 -2.56 21.74 0.68
CA ALA A 35 -3.63 20.97 1.28
C ALA A 35 -4.65 20.51 0.23
N THR A 36 -5.16 19.30 0.38
CA THR A 36 -6.05 18.67 -0.61
C THR A 36 -7.34 19.46 -0.78
N ALA A 37 -7.62 19.82 -2.03
CA ALA A 37 -8.89 20.38 -2.49
C ALA A 37 -9.16 19.94 -3.92
N LEU A 38 -10.41 19.64 -4.25
CA LEU A 38 -10.80 19.07 -5.53
C LEU A 38 -11.87 19.92 -6.21
N LEU A 39 -11.66 20.22 -7.49
CA LEU A 39 -12.65 20.89 -8.33
C LEU A 39 -13.24 19.88 -9.32
N VAL A 40 -14.52 19.54 -9.18
CA VAL A 40 -15.23 18.58 -10.04
C VAL A 40 -16.06 19.34 -11.07
N ASP A 41 -15.82 19.08 -12.35
CA ASP A 41 -16.46 19.71 -13.53
C ASP A 41 -16.62 21.23 -13.42
N GLY A 42 -15.67 21.91 -12.73
CA GLY A 42 -15.69 23.36 -12.51
C GLY A 42 -16.86 23.89 -11.64
N THR A 43 -17.70 23.00 -11.07
CA THR A 43 -18.97 23.38 -10.42
C THR A 43 -19.09 22.95 -8.97
N LEU A 44 -18.42 21.87 -8.58
CA LEU A 44 -18.39 21.36 -7.19
C LEU A 44 -16.97 21.44 -6.66
N LEU A 45 -16.79 22.13 -5.54
CA LEU A 45 -15.53 22.18 -4.80
C LEU A 45 -15.64 21.29 -3.56
N LEU A 46 -14.76 20.30 -3.45
CA LEU A 46 -14.61 19.47 -2.26
C LEU A 46 -13.37 19.93 -1.51
N ASP A 47 -13.58 20.36 -0.30
CA ASP A 47 -12.69 21.09 0.59
C ASP A 47 -12.27 22.48 0.08
N LEU A 48 -12.26 23.42 1.00
CA LEU A 48 -11.79 24.76 0.77
C LEU A 48 -10.52 24.99 1.59
N THR A 49 -9.42 25.22 0.91
CA THR A 49 -8.10 25.37 1.52
C THR A 49 -7.55 26.78 1.30
N PRO A 50 -6.60 27.26 2.12
CA PRO A 50 -5.94 28.53 1.88
C PRO A 50 -5.33 28.57 0.47
N GLY A 51 -5.61 29.66 -0.28
CA GLY A 51 -5.07 29.82 -1.63
C GLY A 51 -5.77 29.02 -2.74
N ALA A 52 -6.93 28.39 -2.48
CA ALA A 52 -7.66 27.57 -3.46
C ALA A 52 -7.94 28.33 -4.78
N ALA A 53 -8.25 29.62 -4.74
CA ALA A 53 -8.47 30.43 -5.95
C ALA A 53 -7.19 30.57 -6.79
N PHE A 54 -6.04 30.75 -6.14
CA PHE A 54 -4.75 30.81 -6.81
C PHE A 54 -4.32 29.43 -7.37
N ALA A 55 -4.57 28.37 -6.61
CA ALA A 55 -4.31 27.00 -7.06
C ALA A 55 -5.16 26.66 -8.30
N ALA A 56 -6.45 27.02 -8.30
CA ALA A 56 -7.33 26.85 -9.46
C ALA A 56 -6.81 27.63 -10.69
N ALA A 57 -6.44 28.90 -10.51
CA ALA A 57 -5.89 29.71 -11.60
C ALA A 57 -4.60 29.12 -12.18
N ARG A 58 -3.70 28.59 -11.35
CA ARG A 58 -2.50 27.89 -11.79
C ARG A 58 -2.80 26.60 -12.57
N ALA A 59 -3.88 25.91 -12.20
CA ALA A 59 -4.37 24.74 -12.91
C ALA A 59 -5.16 25.06 -14.19
N GLY A 60 -5.28 26.35 -14.55
CA GLY A 60 -6.04 26.79 -15.73
C GLY A 60 -7.55 26.90 -15.51
N HIS A 61 -8.02 26.88 -14.26
CA HIS A 61 -9.43 26.91 -13.91
C HIS A 61 -9.81 28.19 -13.16
N SER A 62 -11.11 28.54 -13.20
CA SER A 62 -11.70 29.61 -12.41
C SER A 62 -12.71 29.03 -11.42
N LEU A 63 -12.74 29.55 -10.19
CA LEU A 63 -13.75 29.17 -9.22
C LEU A 63 -15.11 29.88 -9.43
N GLY A 64 -15.24 30.79 -10.39
CA GLY A 64 -16.49 31.52 -10.67
C GLY A 64 -17.65 30.61 -11.12
N GLY A 65 -17.35 29.40 -11.60
CA GLY A 65 -18.31 28.37 -11.97
C GLY A 65 -18.85 27.56 -10.79
N VAL A 66 -18.21 27.61 -9.61
CA VAL A 66 -18.57 26.79 -8.45
C VAL A 66 -19.95 27.14 -7.94
N ARG A 67 -20.80 26.14 -7.77
CA ARG A 67 -22.17 26.23 -7.28
C ARG A 67 -22.37 25.58 -5.91
N GLN A 68 -21.45 24.72 -5.52
CA GLN A 68 -21.44 24.03 -4.23
C GLN A 68 -20.04 23.88 -3.70
N VAL A 69 -19.85 24.15 -2.40
CA VAL A 69 -18.63 23.85 -1.63
C VAL A 69 -18.98 22.89 -0.53
N LEU A 70 -18.31 21.75 -0.44
CA LEU A 70 -18.50 20.74 0.60
C LEU A 70 -17.19 20.49 1.34
N LEU A 71 -17.25 20.45 2.67
CA LEU A 71 -16.11 20.16 3.53
C LEU A 71 -16.14 18.69 3.95
N SER A 72 -15.03 17.98 3.77
CA SER A 72 -14.91 16.58 4.15
C SER A 72 -14.48 16.39 5.60
N HIS A 73 -13.72 17.31 6.18
CA HIS A 73 -13.18 17.21 7.54
C HIS A 73 -13.23 18.55 8.27
N PRO A 74 -13.16 18.55 9.63
CA PRO A 74 -12.99 19.78 10.40
C PRO A 74 -11.63 20.41 10.06
N HIS A 75 -11.59 21.71 9.91
CA HIS A 75 -10.32 22.44 9.79
C HIS A 75 -9.85 22.80 11.22
N ASP A 76 -8.76 22.20 11.65
CA ASP A 76 -8.08 22.50 12.92
C ASP A 76 -7.12 23.69 12.74
N GLY A 77 -7.65 24.84 12.31
CA GLY A 77 -6.84 26.03 12.05
C GLY A 77 -7.68 27.28 11.99
N PRO A 78 -7.06 28.44 11.72
CA PRO A 78 -7.83 29.67 11.51
C PRO A 78 -8.84 29.44 10.39
N ALA A 79 -10.06 29.95 10.57
CA ALA A 79 -11.14 29.81 9.61
C ALA A 79 -10.65 30.22 8.22
N VAL A 80 -10.81 29.33 7.24
CA VAL A 80 -10.45 29.61 5.85
C VAL A 80 -11.40 30.70 5.35
N GLU A 81 -10.85 31.81 4.91
CA GLU A 81 -11.64 32.88 4.30
C GLU A 81 -12.31 32.37 3.03
N VAL A 82 -13.63 32.49 2.96
CA VAL A 82 -14.39 32.09 1.78
C VAL A 82 -14.21 33.19 0.72
N PRO A 83 -13.57 32.91 -0.42
CA PRO A 83 -13.42 33.90 -1.49
C PRO A 83 -14.77 34.49 -1.93
N ALA A 84 -14.78 35.79 -2.23
CA ALA A 84 -15.99 36.46 -2.68
C ALA A 84 -16.56 35.77 -3.94
N GLY A 85 -17.86 35.50 -3.92
CA GLY A 85 -18.56 34.82 -5.02
C GLY A 85 -18.65 33.31 -4.90
N LEU A 86 -17.94 32.69 -3.96
CA LEU A 86 -18.15 31.26 -3.66
C LEU A 86 -19.36 31.05 -2.74
N PRO A 87 -20.11 29.93 -2.91
CA PRO A 87 -21.13 29.51 -1.95
C PRO A 87 -20.51 29.27 -0.56
N GLN A 88 -21.31 29.47 0.48
CA GLN A 88 -20.89 29.09 1.83
C GLN A 88 -20.61 27.61 1.90
N PRO A 89 -19.45 27.18 2.47
CA PRO A 89 -19.12 25.78 2.65
C PRO A 89 -20.16 25.07 3.54
N GLY A 90 -20.53 23.85 3.13
CA GLY A 90 -21.47 23.02 3.89
C GLY A 90 -20.97 21.58 4.01
N ARG A 91 -21.80 20.75 4.62
CA ARG A 91 -21.60 19.30 4.70
C ARG A 91 -22.89 18.58 4.38
N VAL A 92 -22.78 17.41 3.77
CA VAL A 92 -23.92 16.51 3.62
C VAL A 92 -23.91 15.55 4.82
N PRO A 93 -25.02 15.42 5.58
CA PRO A 93 -25.08 14.46 6.67
C PRO A 93 -24.88 13.03 6.18
N ASP A 94 -24.25 12.19 7.02
CA ASP A 94 -23.92 10.81 6.67
C ASP A 94 -25.14 10.03 6.15
N GLY A 95 -24.92 9.27 5.07
CA GLY A 95 -25.94 8.50 4.39
C GLY A 95 -26.94 9.32 3.57
N ARG A 96 -26.87 10.66 3.60
CA ARG A 96 -27.72 11.53 2.78
C ARG A 96 -27.10 11.79 1.42
N GLU A 97 -27.94 12.13 0.45
CA GLU A 97 -27.57 12.48 -0.90
C GLU A 97 -28.02 13.92 -1.21
N LEU A 98 -27.15 14.68 -1.85
CA LEU A 98 -27.40 16.00 -2.39
C LEU A 98 -27.39 15.90 -3.92
N ALA A 99 -28.49 16.26 -4.57
CA ALA A 99 -28.58 16.40 -6.02
C ALA A 99 -28.32 17.85 -6.43
N LEU A 100 -27.36 18.06 -7.32
CA LEU A 100 -27.01 19.35 -7.87
C LEU A 100 -27.74 19.63 -9.19
N LEU A 101 -28.04 20.89 -9.46
CA LEU A 101 -28.66 21.32 -10.74
C LEU A 101 -27.77 21.01 -11.96
N THR A 102 -26.49 20.78 -11.73
CA THR A 102 -25.52 20.36 -12.76
C THR A 102 -25.63 18.89 -13.15
N GLY A 103 -26.54 18.13 -12.52
CA GLY A 103 -26.73 16.70 -12.72
C GLY A 103 -25.86 15.79 -11.84
N HIS A 104 -24.96 16.36 -11.05
CA HIS A 104 -24.17 15.58 -10.09
C HIS A 104 -25.00 15.16 -8.90
N ARG A 105 -24.72 13.98 -8.36
CA ARG A 105 -25.24 13.49 -7.10
C ARG A 105 -24.09 13.23 -6.14
N VAL A 106 -24.17 13.78 -4.94
CA VAL A 106 -23.15 13.67 -3.91
C VAL A 106 -23.74 12.97 -2.71
N ARG A 107 -23.32 11.74 -2.45
CA ARG A 107 -23.72 10.97 -1.27
C ARG A 107 -22.64 11.04 -0.21
N ALA A 108 -23.02 11.36 1.01
CA ALA A 108 -22.13 11.31 2.16
C ALA A 108 -21.88 9.87 2.61
N VAL A 109 -20.62 9.54 2.86
CA VAL A 109 -20.13 8.24 3.34
C VAL A 109 -19.61 8.43 4.76
N ALA A 110 -20.16 7.64 5.70
CA ALA A 110 -19.71 7.67 7.10
C ALA A 110 -18.27 7.15 7.20
N MET A 111 -17.52 7.75 8.12
CA MET A 111 -16.12 7.45 8.38
C MET A 111 -15.91 6.95 9.81
N ASP A 112 -14.82 6.23 10.04
CA ASP A 112 -14.38 5.77 11.37
C ASP A 112 -13.59 6.85 12.17
N ALA A 113 -13.36 8.00 11.54
CA ALA A 113 -12.70 9.18 12.11
C ALA A 113 -13.55 10.43 11.86
N PRO A 114 -13.29 11.56 12.54
CA PRO A 114 -14.00 12.81 12.30
C PRO A 114 -13.89 13.26 10.86
N GLY A 115 -15.00 13.31 10.15
CA GLY A 115 -15.08 13.69 8.73
C GLY A 115 -16.19 12.96 8.01
N THR A 116 -16.37 13.31 6.74
CA THR A 116 -17.38 12.74 5.84
C THR A 116 -16.74 12.45 4.49
N GLY A 117 -16.80 11.21 4.03
CA GLY A 117 -16.43 10.85 2.66
C GLY A 117 -17.53 11.30 1.68
N TYR A 118 -17.15 11.53 0.43
CA TYR A 118 -18.11 11.92 -0.61
C TYR A 118 -18.02 10.98 -1.81
N ALA A 119 -19.12 10.28 -2.07
CA ALA A 119 -19.33 9.54 -3.30
C ALA A 119 -20.04 10.46 -4.31
N VAL A 120 -19.34 10.83 -5.36
CA VAL A 120 -19.85 11.72 -6.40
C VAL A 120 -20.20 10.89 -7.64
N THR A 121 -21.43 11.02 -8.12
CA THR A 121 -21.82 10.46 -9.42
C THR A 121 -22.04 11.63 -10.39
N GLY A 122 -21.31 11.63 -11.49
CA GLY A 122 -21.44 12.64 -12.54
C GLY A 122 -22.66 12.43 -13.42
N PRO A 123 -23.03 13.43 -14.23
CA PRO A 123 -24.13 13.31 -15.20
C PRO A 123 -23.88 12.26 -16.29
N ASP A 124 -22.62 11.89 -16.51
CA ASP A 124 -22.16 10.82 -17.39
C ASP A 124 -22.22 9.40 -16.75
N GLY A 125 -22.69 9.31 -15.51
CA GLY A 125 -22.77 8.07 -14.73
C GLY A 125 -21.44 7.63 -14.12
N ARG A 126 -20.32 8.33 -14.34
CA ARG A 126 -19.02 8.05 -13.73
C ARG A 126 -19.04 8.31 -12.24
N ARG A 127 -18.27 7.53 -11.48
CA ARG A 127 -18.31 7.52 -10.02
C ARG A 127 -16.94 7.76 -9.43
N LEU A 128 -16.86 8.79 -8.61
CA LEU A 128 -15.69 9.19 -7.83
C LEU A 128 -15.99 9.00 -6.34
N LEU A 129 -15.05 8.44 -5.59
CA LEU A 129 -15.07 8.44 -4.13
C LEU A 129 -13.92 9.31 -3.62
N TYR A 130 -14.24 10.26 -2.75
CA TYR A 130 -13.26 11.08 -2.04
C TYR A 130 -13.37 10.83 -0.54
N LEU A 131 -12.25 10.46 0.09
CA LEU A 131 -12.18 10.22 1.53
C LEU A 131 -11.36 11.30 2.25
N PRO A 132 -11.76 11.74 3.45
CA PRO A 132 -11.03 12.72 4.25
C PRO A 132 -9.70 12.16 4.78
N PRO A 133 -8.76 13.03 5.23
CA PRO A 133 -7.50 12.60 5.81
C PRO A 133 -7.72 11.75 7.06
N GLY A 134 -6.90 10.72 7.24
CA GLY A 134 -6.92 9.85 8.41
C GLY A 134 -8.19 9.02 8.60
N GLY A 135 -9.16 9.07 7.68
CA GLY A 135 -10.44 8.37 7.76
C GLY A 135 -10.51 7.13 6.85
N ALA A 136 -11.10 6.06 7.35
CA ALA A 136 -11.49 4.90 6.56
C ALA A 136 -13.02 4.74 6.57
N PRO A 137 -13.66 4.25 5.48
CA PRO A 137 -15.11 4.16 5.42
C PRO A 137 -15.67 3.18 6.46
N ALA A 138 -16.73 3.61 7.15
CA ALA A 138 -17.43 2.84 8.17
C ALA A 138 -18.85 2.39 7.76
N GLY A 139 -19.35 2.82 6.62
CA GLY A 139 -20.77 2.66 6.26
C GLY A 139 -21.04 2.11 4.87
N LEU A 140 -20.05 1.59 4.15
CA LEU A 140 -20.26 1.01 2.82
C LEU A 140 -20.86 -0.41 2.88
N GLU A 141 -20.75 -1.10 4.00
CA GLU A 141 -21.18 -2.47 4.20
C GLU A 141 -22.72 -2.62 4.29
N ASN A 142 -23.45 -1.54 4.61
CA ASN A 142 -24.88 -1.57 4.93
C ASN A 142 -25.79 -1.01 3.82
N GLY A 143 -25.28 -0.75 2.63
CA GLY A 143 -26.06 -0.26 1.51
C GLY A 143 -26.84 -1.38 0.82
N HIS A 144 -28.15 -1.27 0.68
CA HIS A 144 -29.01 -2.17 -0.10
C HIS A 144 -28.56 -2.20 -1.56
N GLY A 145 -27.85 -3.25 -1.94
CA GLY A 145 -27.31 -3.50 -3.29
C GLY A 145 -25.82 -3.86 -3.24
N ALA A 146 -25.37 -4.71 -4.14
CA ALA A 146 -23.95 -5.02 -4.32
C ALA A 146 -23.13 -3.70 -4.34
N ALA A 147 -22.07 -3.62 -3.55
CA ALA A 147 -21.22 -2.43 -3.49
C ALA A 147 -20.80 -2.09 -4.92
N GLN A 148 -21.23 -0.93 -5.40
CA GLN A 148 -20.92 -0.53 -6.78
C GLN A 148 -19.48 -0.07 -6.81
N THR A 149 -18.69 -0.65 -7.70
CA THR A 149 -17.29 -0.27 -7.93
C THR A 149 -17.20 1.21 -8.36
N TYR A 150 -16.24 1.95 -7.81
CA TYR A 150 -15.93 3.32 -8.25
C TYR A 150 -14.97 3.29 -9.43
N ASP A 151 -15.12 4.27 -10.33
CA ASP A 151 -14.16 4.48 -11.43
C ASP A 151 -12.86 5.10 -10.91
N MET A 152 -12.96 5.98 -9.88
CA MET A 152 -11.81 6.62 -9.25
C MET A 152 -12.01 6.75 -7.74
N VAL A 153 -10.94 6.54 -6.98
CA VAL A 153 -10.89 6.74 -5.52
C VAL A 153 -9.73 7.66 -5.17
N LEU A 154 -10.04 8.72 -4.43
CA LEU A 154 -9.09 9.67 -3.87
C LEU A 154 -9.05 9.46 -2.36
N ALA A 155 -7.92 8.98 -1.82
CA ALA A 155 -7.81 8.58 -0.42
C ALA A 155 -6.41 8.77 0.15
N ASP A 156 -6.32 8.79 1.47
CA ASP A 156 -5.06 8.73 2.22
C ASP A 156 -4.54 7.28 2.25
N VAL A 157 -3.92 6.85 1.15
CA VAL A 157 -3.41 5.48 1.02
C VAL A 157 -2.20 5.22 1.92
N VAL A 158 -1.39 6.25 2.14
CA VAL A 158 -0.15 6.13 2.93
C VAL A 158 -0.42 6.11 4.42
N GLY A 159 -1.25 7.04 4.91
CA GLY A 159 -1.58 7.15 6.33
C GLY A 159 -2.64 6.14 6.79
N ARG A 160 -3.52 5.68 5.86
CA ARG A 160 -4.63 4.77 6.15
C ARG A 160 -4.79 3.67 5.07
N PRO A 161 -3.80 2.77 4.93
CA PRO A 161 -3.88 1.66 3.98
C PRO A 161 -5.07 0.73 4.26
N ASP A 162 -5.51 0.62 5.51
CA ASP A 162 -6.71 -0.13 5.90
C ASP A 162 -8.00 0.43 5.28
N GLY A 163 -8.05 1.72 4.95
CA GLY A 163 -9.15 2.33 4.20
C GLY A 163 -9.30 1.70 2.81
N LEU A 164 -8.19 1.51 2.10
CA LEU A 164 -8.18 0.84 0.80
C LEU A 164 -8.52 -0.66 0.94
N ALA A 165 -8.03 -1.33 2.01
CA ALA A 165 -8.39 -2.71 2.30
C ALA A 165 -9.90 -2.89 2.52
N LYS A 166 -10.55 -2.00 3.29
CA LYS A 166 -12.00 -2.00 3.49
C LYS A 166 -12.78 -1.80 2.18
N LEU A 167 -12.33 -0.86 1.33
CA LEU A 167 -12.96 -0.64 0.02
C LEU A 167 -12.86 -1.86 -0.90
N ARG A 168 -11.71 -2.54 -0.89
CA ARG A 168 -11.51 -3.80 -1.64
C ARG A 168 -12.39 -4.93 -1.11
N ALA A 169 -12.51 -5.05 0.22
CA ALA A 169 -13.34 -6.07 0.86
C ALA A 169 -14.81 -6.02 0.42
N VAL A 170 -15.34 -4.81 0.21
CA VAL A 170 -16.73 -4.61 -0.21
C VAL A 170 -16.90 -4.47 -1.73
N GLY A 171 -15.83 -4.63 -2.52
CA GLY A 171 -15.87 -4.52 -3.98
C GLY A 171 -16.02 -3.07 -4.50
N ALA A 172 -15.84 -2.06 -3.66
CA ALA A 172 -15.88 -0.64 -4.05
C ALA A 172 -14.64 -0.24 -4.87
N VAL A 173 -13.52 -0.93 -4.65
CA VAL A 173 -12.29 -0.85 -5.44
C VAL A 173 -12.06 -2.18 -6.14
N GLY A 174 -12.01 -2.16 -7.46
CA GLY A 174 -11.73 -3.29 -8.33
C GLY A 174 -10.46 -3.10 -9.16
N PRO A 175 -10.14 -4.06 -10.04
CA PRO A 175 -8.95 -3.99 -10.91
C PRO A 175 -8.94 -2.79 -11.86
N THR A 176 -10.09 -2.23 -12.16
CA THR A 176 -10.26 -1.09 -13.05
C THR A 176 -10.49 0.23 -12.32
N THR A 177 -10.36 0.27 -11.01
CA THR A 177 -10.48 1.51 -10.22
C THR A 177 -9.15 2.27 -10.22
N ASP A 178 -9.16 3.52 -10.64
CA ASP A 178 -8.00 4.41 -10.50
C ASP A 178 -7.91 4.91 -9.05
N VAL A 179 -6.89 4.46 -8.33
CA VAL A 179 -6.65 4.86 -6.93
C VAL A 179 -5.57 5.93 -6.90
N VAL A 180 -5.97 7.15 -6.57
CA VAL A 180 -5.07 8.30 -6.48
C VAL A 180 -4.88 8.70 -5.02
N ALA A 181 -3.65 8.72 -4.58
CA ALA A 181 -3.30 9.11 -3.22
C ALA A 181 -3.39 10.64 -3.05
N VAL A 182 -4.14 11.06 -2.06
CA VAL A 182 -4.26 12.45 -1.58
C VAL A 182 -3.96 12.50 -0.09
N HIS A 183 -3.96 13.69 0.49
CA HIS A 183 -3.56 13.93 1.88
C HIS A 183 -2.14 13.46 2.20
N LEU A 184 -1.27 13.52 1.19
CA LEU A 184 0.13 13.09 1.30
C LEU A 184 0.88 13.95 2.31
N ASP A 185 1.47 13.28 3.30
CA ASP A 185 2.17 13.90 4.42
C ASP A 185 3.66 13.50 4.44
N HIS A 186 4.37 13.92 5.46
CA HIS A 186 5.81 13.74 5.64
C HIS A 186 6.23 12.33 6.12
N ASP A 187 5.30 11.40 6.25
CA ASP A 187 5.58 10.01 6.66
C ASP A 187 6.42 9.24 5.62
N VAL A 188 6.40 9.69 4.39
CA VAL A 188 7.18 9.12 3.29
C VAL A 188 7.90 10.21 2.53
N PRO A 189 9.23 10.08 2.29
CA PRO A 189 9.93 10.99 1.41
C PRO A 189 9.28 11.04 0.03
N PRO A 190 9.09 12.26 -0.54
CA PRO A 190 8.47 12.43 -1.86
C PRO A 190 9.33 11.83 -2.99
N GLY A 191 8.80 11.86 -4.19
CA GLY A 191 9.52 11.40 -5.38
C GLY A 191 9.52 9.87 -5.51
N ARG A 192 10.69 9.25 -5.68
CA ARG A 192 10.82 7.84 -6.02
C ARG A 192 10.25 6.89 -4.95
N GLU A 193 10.53 7.18 -3.68
CA GLU A 193 10.08 6.32 -2.57
C GLU A 193 8.56 6.33 -2.42
N LEU A 194 7.94 7.50 -2.52
CA LEU A 194 6.48 7.62 -2.50
C LEU A 194 5.84 6.83 -3.65
N ARG A 195 6.34 7.03 -4.89
CA ARG A 195 5.82 6.28 -6.05
C ARG A 195 5.95 4.77 -5.88
N ARG A 196 7.10 4.31 -5.36
CA ARG A 196 7.32 2.88 -5.10
C ARG A 196 6.32 2.30 -4.09
N ARG A 197 6.05 3.02 -3.01
CA ARG A 197 5.08 2.57 -1.99
C ARG A 197 3.68 2.50 -2.55
N LEU A 198 3.24 3.56 -3.21
CA LEU A 198 1.92 3.61 -3.82
C LEU A 198 1.71 2.53 -4.89
N ALA A 199 2.72 2.29 -5.73
CA ALA A 199 2.65 1.23 -6.73
C ALA A 199 2.46 -0.17 -6.12
N ALA A 200 3.04 -0.44 -4.94
CA ALA A 200 2.82 -1.70 -4.23
C ALA A 200 1.35 -1.88 -3.79
N ASP A 201 0.63 -0.78 -3.60
CA ASP A 201 -0.79 -0.75 -3.25
C ASP A 201 -1.71 -0.62 -4.48
N GLY A 202 -1.17 -0.60 -5.69
CA GLY A 202 -1.93 -0.32 -6.91
C GLY A 202 -2.50 1.10 -6.93
N ALA A 203 -1.78 2.06 -6.34
CA ALA A 203 -2.14 3.45 -6.26
C ALA A 203 -1.06 4.34 -6.90
N ARG A 204 -1.42 5.58 -7.22
CA ARG A 204 -0.50 6.57 -7.78
C ARG A 204 -0.68 7.93 -7.12
N ALA A 205 0.34 8.78 -7.21
CA ALA A 205 0.27 10.19 -6.85
C ALA A 205 0.37 11.06 -8.10
N VAL A 206 -0.33 12.17 -8.09
CA VAL A 206 -0.24 13.21 -9.13
C VAL A 206 0.22 14.53 -8.52
N ALA A 207 0.69 15.44 -9.33
CA ALA A 207 1.07 16.79 -8.89
C ALA A 207 -0.17 17.66 -8.62
N ASP A 208 -0.01 18.67 -7.78
CA ASP A 208 -1.03 19.72 -7.62
C ASP A 208 -1.33 20.39 -8.96
N GLY A 209 -2.59 20.68 -9.20
CA GLY A 209 -3.09 21.27 -10.45
C GLY A 209 -3.37 20.26 -11.56
N THR A 210 -3.17 18.96 -11.33
CA THR A 210 -3.48 17.91 -12.33
C THR A 210 -4.98 17.74 -12.47
N THR A 211 -5.47 17.73 -13.74
CA THR A 211 -6.84 17.37 -14.08
C THR A 211 -6.90 15.93 -14.56
N LEU A 212 -7.77 15.13 -13.97
CA LEU A 212 -8.01 13.72 -14.31
C LEU A 212 -9.42 13.55 -14.87
N ILE A 213 -9.58 12.62 -15.81
CA ILE A 213 -10.89 12.22 -16.32
C ILE A 213 -11.31 10.92 -15.62
N VAL A 214 -12.39 10.99 -14.85
CA VAL A 214 -12.89 9.83 -14.10
C VAL A 214 -13.33 8.73 -15.07
N GLY A 215 -12.76 7.53 -14.88
CA GLY A 215 -12.99 6.37 -15.74
C GLY A 215 -12.07 6.28 -16.96
N VAL A 216 -11.10 7.19 -17.09
CA VAL A 216 -9.98 7.06 -18.03
C VAL A 216 -8.74 6.74 -17.21
N TYR A 217 -8.18 5.57 -17.45
CA TYR A 217 -7.01 5.07 -16.71
C TYR A 217 -5.75 5.38 -17.53
N GLU A 218 -4.89 6.20 -16.95
CA GLU A 218 -3.54 6.45 -17.46
C GLU A 218 -2.54 6.04 -16.38
N ASP A 219 -1.63 5.14 -16.72
CA ASP A 219 -0.50 4.72 -15.87
C ASP A 219 -0.89 4.24 -14.44
N VAL A 220 -1.99 3.49 -14.30
CA VAL A 220 -2.30 2.83 -13.02
C VAL A 220 -1.29 1.71 -12.80
N PRO A 221 -0.53 1.73 -11.70
CA PRO A 221 0.47 0.69 -11.45
C PRO A 221 -0.22 -0.66 -11.18
N ASP A 222 0.22 -1.69 -11.88
CA ASP A 222 -0.13 -3.06 -11.52
C ASP A 222 0.55 -3.45 -10.21
N VAL A 223 -0.20 -4.07 -9.31
CA VAL A 223 0.38 -4.66 -8.10
C VAL A 223 1.29 -5.82 -8.50
N PRO A 224 2.58 -5.83 -8.12
CA PRO A 224 3.47 -6.93 -8.44
C PRO A 224 2.91 -8.24 -7.87
N ARG A 225 2.77 -9.24 -8.72
CA ARG A 225 2.23 -10.54 -8.29
C ARG A 225 3.19 -11.27 -7.37
N ARG A 226 4.49 -11.24 -7.67
CA ARG A 226 5.52 -11.92 -6.87
C ARG A 226 6.62 -10.92 -6.50
N THR A 227 6.83 -10.78 -5.20
CA THR A 227 7.85 -9.89 -4.65
C THR A 227 8.77 -10.66 -3.72
N LEU A 228 10.08 -10.53 -3.91
CA LEU A 228 11.09 -11.01 -2.96
C LEU A 228 11.69 -9.83 -2.20
N VAL A 229 11.59 -9.87 -0.87
CA VAL A 229 12.16 -8.86 0.03
C VAL A 229 13.37 -9.46 0.73
N LEU A 230 14.54 -8.99 0.36
CA LEU A 230 15.84 -9.39 0.89
C LEU A 230 16.32 -8.41 1.98
N GLY A 231 17.18 -8.88 2.89
CA GLY A 231 17.86 -8.01 3.83
C GLY A 231 18.55 -8.75 4.96
N GLY A 232 19.51 -8.11 5.61
CA GLY A 232 20.20 -8.63 6.78
C GLY A 232 19.30 -8.75 8.01
N ALA A 233 19.85 -9.27 9.11
CA ALA A 233 19.18 -9.28 10.40
C ALA A 233 18.81 -7.83 10.81
N ARG A 234 17.57 -7.63 11.30
CA ARG A 234 17.07 -6.31 11.77
C ARG A 234 17.11 -5.19 10.71
N SER A 235 17.15 -5.52 9.42
CA SER A 235 17.16 -4.54 8.32
C SER A 235 15.83 -3.81 8.12
N GLY A 236 14.70 -4.34 8.64
CA GLY A 236 13.34 -3.86 8.39
C GLY A 236 12.59 -4.64 7.28
N LYS A 237 13.20 -5.72 6.73
CA LYS A 237 12.62 -6.49 5.62
C LYS A 237 11.23 -7.03 5.88
N SER A 238 10.93 -7.55 7.09
CA SER A 238 9.58 -8.03 7.42
C SER A 238 8.56 -6.90 7.49
N VAL A 239 8.95 -5.73 8.02
CA VAL A 239 8.11 -4.52 8.03
C VAL A 239 7.82 -4.05 6.60
N GLU A 240 8.82 -4.06 5.73
CA GLU A 240 8.62 -3.72 4.31
C GLU A 240 7.68 -4.72 3.61
N ALA A 241 7.79 -6.00 3.91
CA ALA A 241 6.92 -7.04 3.36
C ALA A 241 5.48 -6.93 3.88
N GLU A 242 5.29 -6.69 5.18
CA GLU A 242 4.00 -6.46 5.81
C GLU A 242 3.31 -5.24 5.18
N ARG A 243 4.01 -4.11 5.08
CA ARG A 243 3.48 -2.85 4.49
C ARG A 243 2.92 -3.03 3.09
N ARG A 244 3.52 -3.88 2.26
CA ARG A 244 3.06 -4.14 0.89
C ARG A 244 1.72 -4.82 0.79
N LEU A 245 1.22 -5.35 1.90
CA LEU A 245 -0.03 -6.10 1.95
C LEU A 245 -1.06 -5.47 2.89
N GLU A 246 -0.76 -4.35 3.55
CA GLU A 246 -1.68 -3.65 4.46
C GLU A 246 -2.94 -3.13 3.77
N SER A 247 -2.88 -2.89 2.47
CA SER A 247 -4.02 -2.47 1.66
C SER A 247 -4.91 -3.63 1.19
N PHE A 248 -4.60 -4.87 1.57
CA PHE A 248 -5.42 -6.04 1.26
C PHE A 248 -6.29 -6.44 2.45
N PRO A 249 -7.57 -6.81 2.21
CA PRO A 249 -8.52 -7.10 3.28
C PRO A 249 -8.21 -8.36 4.07
N ASP A 250 -7.60 -9.36 3.43
CA ASP A 250 -7.21 -10.64 4.00
C ASP A 250 -5.83 -11.04 3.45
N VAL A 251 -4.98 -11.55 4.31
CA VAL A 251 -3.63 -12.02 3.96
C VAL A 251 -3.35 -13.30 4.73
N LEU A 252 -2.79 -14.29 4.06
CA LEU A 252 -2.27 -15.48 4.70
C LEU A 252 -0.78 -15.28 5.00
N TYR A 253 -0.47 -15.07 6.29
CA TYR A 253 0.89 -14.98 6.77
C TYR A 253 1.42 -16.38 7.10
N VAL A 254 2.49 -16.80 6.45
CA VAL A 254 3.11 -18.10 6.67
C VAL A 254 4.43 -17.93 7.42
N ALA A 255 4.42 -18.36 8.69
CA ALA A 255 5.60 -18.39 9.52
C ALA A 255 6.33 -19.75 9.33
N THR A 256 7.56 -19.69 8.84
CA THR A 256 8.37 -20.90 8.59
C THR A 256 9.31 -21.25 9.75
N GLY A 257 9.28 -20.45 10.83
CA GLY A 257 10.22 -20.59 11.95
C GLY A 257 9.90 -21.67 12.96
N GLY A 258 8.68 -22.20 12.94
CA GLY A 258 8.20 -23.16 13.94
C GLY A 258 8.23 -22.65 15.38
N THR A 259 7.72 -23.45 16.31
CA THR A 259 7.81 -23.15 17.74
C THR A 259 9.17 -23.63 18.28
N ARG A 260 9.99 -22.69 18.74
CA ARG A 260 11.23 -22.99 19.45
C ARG A 260 10.94 -22.99 20.95
N GLY A 261 10.67 -24.17 21.52
CA GLY A 261 10.41 -24.30 22.95
C GLY A 261 11.57 -23.78 23.78
N GLY A 262 11.28 -22.89 24.75
CA GLY A 262 12.28 -22.35 25.67
C GLY A 262 13.07 -21.13 25.22
N ASP A 263 12.94 -20.67 23.98
CA ASP A 263 13.61 -19.45 23.50
C ASP A 263 12.70 -18.22 23.71
N THR A 264 12.94 -17.50 24.82
CA THR A 264 12.17 -16.31 25.22
C THR A 264 12.38 -15.13 24.27
N GLU A 265 13.58 -14.99 23.68
CA GLU A 265 13.86 -13.93 22.70
C GLU A 265 13.06 -14.21 21.41
N TRP A 266 13.03 -15.47 20.98
CA TRP A 266 12.21 -15.88 19.83
C TRP A 266 10.73 -15.62 20.06
N ALA A 267 10.19 -16.02 21.23
CA ALA A 267 8.79 -15.80 21.59
C ALA A 267 8.42 -14.31 21.59
N SER A 268 9.26 -13.46 22.17
CA SER A 268 9.08 -12.00 22.17
C SER A 268 9.06 -11.41 20.75
N ARG A 269 9.94 -11.88 19.86
CA ARG A 269 9.96 -11.45 18.46
C ARG A 269 8.70 -11.85 17.70
N VAL A 270 8.23 -13.09 17.90
CA VAL A 270 6.97 -13.57 17.30
C VAL A 270 5.78 -12.74 17.78
N SER A 271 5.72 -12.41 19.10
CA SER A 271 4.66 -11.54 19.66
C SER A 271 4.67 -10.15 19.00
N ALA A 272 5.82 -9.50 18.96
CA ALA A 272 5.96 -8.19 18.33
C ALA A 272 5.58 -8.19 16.82
N HIS A 273 5.85 -9.29 16.12
CA HIS A 273 5.40 -9.47 14.73
C HIS A 273 3.88 -9.65 14.62
N ARG A 274 3.26 -10.35 15.58
CA ARG A 274 1.80 -10.53 15.60
C ARG A 274 1.05 -9.24 15.92
N GLU A 275 1.57 -8.45 16.86
CA GLU A 275 0.94 -7.20 17.32
C GLU A 275 0.88 -6.11 16.23
N ARG A 276 1.83 -6.11 15.28
CA ARG A 276 1.85 -5.15 14.17
C ARG A 276 0.85 -5.43 13.05
N ARG A 277 0.43 -6.71 12.93
CA ARG A 277 -0.40 -7.14 11.81
C ARG A 277 -1.87 -6.81 12.02
N PRO A 278 -2.61 -6.42 10.96
CA PRO A 278 -4.06 -6.28 11.04
C PRO A 278 -4.72 -7.56 11.57
N GLY A 279 -5.75 -7.42 12.40
CA GLY A 279 -6.49 -8.55 12.97
C GLY A 279 -7.21 -9.42 11.94
N SER A 280 -7.38 -8.93 10.71
CA SER A 280 -7.94 -9.67 9.58
C SER A 280 -6.97 -10.68 8.95
N TRP A 281 -5.67 -10.58 9.24
CA TRP A 281 -4.67 -11.48 8.68
C TRP A 281 -4.67 -12.83 9.40
N ARG A 282 -4.67 -13.90 8.62
CA ARG A 282 -4.57 -15.26 9.15
C ARG A 282 -3.11 -15.70 9.19
N THR A 283 -2.71 -16.39 10.27
CA THR A 283 -1.35 -16.92 10.42
C THR A 283 -1.38 -18.45 10.39
N VAL A 284 -0.48 -19.04 9.60
CA VAL A 284 -0.19 -20.48 9.54
C VAL A 284 1.30 -20.68 9.80
N GLU A 285 1.63 -21.65 10.64
CA GLU A 285 3.02 -22.05 10.93
C GLU A 285 3.33 -23.34 10.18
N THR A 286 4.10 -23.26 9.10
CA THR A 286 4.47 -24.44 8.29
C THR A 286 5.66 -24.17 7.38
N CYS A 287 6.45 -25.19 7.08
CA CYS A 287 7.44 -25.21 6.01
C CYS A 287 6.93 -25.89 4.72
N ASP A 288 5.69 -26.39 4.70
CA ASP A 288 5.07 -26.93 3.48
C ASP A 288 4.41 -25.80 2.67
N LEU A 289 5.22 -25.09 1.89
CA LEU A 289 4.80 -23.92 1.12
C LEU A 289 4.14 -24.26 -0.22
N VAL A 290 4.46 -25.42 -0.79
CA VAL A 290 4.04 -25.77 -2.16
C VAL A 290 2.52 -25.88 -2.32
N PRO A 291 1.77 -26.53 -1.41
CA PRO A 291 0.30 -26.53 -1.49
C PRO A 291 -0.29 -25.10 -1.39
N LEU A 292 0.24 -24.29 -0.47
CA LEU A 292 -0.24 -22.91 -0.27
C LEU A 292 0.00 -22.00 -1.48
N LEU A 293 1.09 -22.22 -2.22
CA LEU A 293 1.41 -21.48 -3.45
C LEU A 293 0.55 -21.90 -4.65
N LYS A 294 0.10 -23.15 -4.66
CA LYS A 294 -0.76 -23.71 -5.72
C LYS A 294 -2.24 -23.43 -5.52
N ASP A 295 -2.63 -23.12 -4.30
CA ASP A 295 -4.02 -22.83 -3.94
C ASP A 295 -4.41 -21.41 -4.37
N ASP A 296 -5.68 -21.23 -4.77
CA ASP A 296 -6.26 -19.92 -5.02
C ASP A 296 -6.72 -19.31 -3.68
N GLY A 297 -6.30 -18.10 -3.38
CA GLY A 297 -6.67 -17.49 -2.09
C GLY A 297 -6.15 -16.06 -1.94
N PRO A 298 -6.24 -15.50 -0.73
CA PRO A 298 -5.75 -14.16 -0.44
C PRO A 298 -4.24 -14.06 -0.65
N PRO A 299 -3.67 -12.85 -0.73
CA PRO A 299 -2.23 -12.67 -0.79
C PRO A 299 -1.48 -13.48 0.25
N LEU A 300 -0.32 -14.00 -0.13
CA LEU A 300 0.53 -14.85 0.70
C LEU A 300 1.79 -14.07 1.11
N LEU A 301 2.05 -13.97 2.43
CA LEU A 301 3.31 -13.47 2.96
C LEU A 301 4.08 -14.63 3.59
N VAL A 302 5.26 -14.95 3.04
CA VAL A 302 6.15 -16.01 3.58
C VAL A 302 7.29 -15.36 4.37
N ASP A 303 7.33 -15.55 5.68
CA ASP A 303 8.40 -15.07 6.58
C ASP A 303 8.99 -16.22 7.39
N CYS A 304 10.13 -16.79 6.97
CA CYS A 304 10.98 -16.41 5.84
C CYS A 304 11.61 -17.63 5.13
N LEU A 305 12.06 -17.44 3.89
CA LEU A 305 12.71 -18.50 3.11
C LEU A 305 14.01 -19.02 3.75
N SER A 306 14.70 -18.20 4.55
CA SER A 306 15.91 -18.64 5.24
C SER A 306 15.63 -19.70 6.31
N LEU A 307 14.49 -19.62 7.04
CA LEU A 307 14.08 -20.65 8.00
C LEU A 307 13.49 -21.86 7.28
N TRP A 308 12.76 -21.68 6.21
CA TRP A 308 12.33 -22.76 5.32
C TRP A 308 13.54 -23.55 4.78
N LEU A 309 14.61 -22.85 4.39
CA LEU A 309 15.84 -23.50 3.94
C LEU A 309 16.49 -24.30 5.06
N THR A 310 16.52 -23.79 6.28
CA THR A 310 17.05 -24.53 7.43
C THR A 310 16.31 -25.86 7.60
N ASP A 311 14.98 -25.83 7.61
CA ASP A 311 14.14 -27.04 7.67
C ASP A 311 14.43 -28.02 6.50
N ALA A 312 14.57 -27.48 5.30
CA ALA A 312 14.89 -28.30 4.13
C ALA A 312 16.30 -28.92 4.20
N MET A 313 17.26 -28.21 4.76
CA MET A 313 18.64 -28.68 4.96
C MET A 313 18.72 -29.71 6.10
N ASP A 314 17.94 -29.52 7.20
CA ASP A 314 17.81 -30.50 8.27
C ASP A 314 17.27 -31.82 7.73
N ALA A 315 16.20 -31.76 6.97
CA ALA A 315 15.58 -32.96 6.33
C ALA A 315 16.51 -33.66 5.32
N ALA A 316 17.41 -32.89 4.67
CA ALA A 316 18.40 -33.43 3.74
C ALA A 316 19.69 -33.94 4.39
N GLY A 317 19.80 -33.87 5.72
CA GLY A 317 21.01 -34.24 6.45
C GLY A 317 22.23 -33.35 6.10
N ALA A 318 21.99 -32.07 5.82
CA ALA A 318 23.02 -31.18 5.26
C ALA A 318 24.18 -30.85 6.25
N TRP A 319 24.03 -31.22 7.52
CA TRP A 319 25.04 -30.95 8.55
C TRP A 319 26.04 -32.09 8.74
N ASP A 320 25.77 -33.26 8.11
CA ASP A 320 26.66 -34.40 8.02
C ASP A 320 27.24 -34.49 6.60
N ASP A 321 28.58 -34.46 6.49
CA ASP A 321 29.27 -34.45 5.19
C ASP A 321 29.07 -35.74 4.41
N ALA A 322 28.95 -36.90 5.09
CA ALA A 322 28.72 -38.18 4.46
C ALA A 322 27.29 -38.28 3.88
N VAL A 323 26.29 -37.90 4.66
CA VAL A 323 24.87 -37.85 4.23
C VAL A 323 24.70 -36.86 3.08
N TRP A 324 25.33 -35.69 3.21
CA TRP A 324 25.27 -34.67 2.17
C TRP A 324 25.82 -35.18 0.82
N ALA A 325 26.96 -35.82 0.85
CA ALA A 325 27.59 -36.40 -0.35
C ALA A 325 26.81 -37.60 -0.94
N ASP A 326 26.17 -38.39 -0.08
CA ASP A 326 25.37 -39.59 -0.47
C ASP A 326 23.91 -39.23 -0.88
N GLY A 327 23.64 -38.01 -1.29
CA GLY A 327 22.38 -37.63 -1.90
C GLY A 327 21.65 -36.49 -1.24
N GLY A 328 22.08 -36.02 -0.04
CA GLY A 328 21.47 -34.88 0.66
C GLY A 328 21.42 -33.62 -0.23
N GLU A 329 22.51 -33.31 -0.93
CA GLU A 329 22.52 -32.17 -1.86
C GLU A 329 21.46 -32.30 -2.95
N ARG A 330 21.30 -33.48 -3.52
CA ARG A 330 20.33 -33.76 -4.59
C ARG A 330 18.91 -33.64 -4.10
N ALA A 331 18.63 -34.12 -2.86
CA ALA A 331 17.34 -34.00 -2.19
C ALA A 331 16.98 -32.54 -1.93
N LEU A 332 17.89 -31.73 -1.38
CA LEU A 332 17.68 -30.30 -1.18
C LEU A 332 17.39 -29.58 -2.50
N ARG A 333 18.19 -29.84 -3.53
CA ARG A 333 17.98 -29.21 -4.85
C ARG A 333 16.64 -29.59 -5.48
N ALA A 334 16.14 -30.82 -5.25
CA ALA A 334 14.82 -31.22 -5.71
C ALA A 334 13.73 -30.43 -4.99
N ARG A 335 13.80 -30.29 -3.67
CA ARG A 335 12.85 -29.50 -2.87
C ARG A 335 12.87 -28.02 -3.24
N VAL A 336 14.05 -27.43 -3.49
CA VAL A 336 14.19 -26.05 -3.97
C VAL A 336 13.55 -25.88 -5.35
N ARG A 337 13.79 -26.79 -6.30
CA ARG A 337 13.15 -26.73 -7.62
C ARG A 337 11.63 -26.80 -7.54
N GLU A 338 11.09 -27.63 -6.67
CA GLU A 338 9.64 -27.73 -6.45
C GLU A 338 9.05 -26.44 -5.91
N LEU A 339 9.68 -25.81 -4.91
CA LEU A 339 9.30 -24.50 -4.38
C LEU A 339 9.31 -23.43 -5.47
N VAL A 340 10.41 -23.32 -6.22
CA VAL A 340 10.57 -22.33 -7.30
C VAL A 340 9.52 -22.51 -8.38
N ALA A 341 9.22 -23.75 -8.76
CA ALA A 341 8.17 -24.06 -9.72
C ALA A 341 6.77 -23.65 -9.20
N ALA A 342 6.51 -23.86 -7.88
CA ALA A 342 5.27 -23.43 -7.27
C ALA A 342 5.15 -21.89 -7.20
N VAL A 343 6.22 -21.17 -6.87
CA VAL A 343 6.26 -19.70 -6.94
C VAL A 343 5.95 -19.21 -8.35
N ARG A 344 6.58 -19.79 -9.38
CA ARG A 344 6.33 -19.46 -10.79
C ARG A 344 4.87 -19.65 -11.19
N ALA A 345 4.27 -20.76 -10.77
CA ALA A 345 2.91 -21.15 -11.15
C ALA A 345 1.82 -20.46 -10.32
N SER A 346 2.18 -19.80 -9.21
CA SER A 346 1.21 -19.16 -8.32
C SER A 346 0.41 -18.06 -9.03
N GLY A 347 -0.92 -18.16 -8.97
CA GLY A 347 -1.85 -17.16 -9.48
C GLY A 347 -2.12 -16.01 -8.50
N ARG A 348 -1.76 -16.19 -7.21
CA ARG A 348 -2.02 -15.21 -6.14
C ARG A 348 -0.86 -14.23 -5.96
N THR A 349 -1.12 -13.11 -5.28
CA THR A 349 -0.05 -12.19 -4.86
C THR A 349 0.81 -12.87 -3.79
N VAL A 350 2.13 -12.94 -4.01
CA VAL A 350 3.11 -13.56 -3.11
C VAL A 350 4.18 -12.55 -2.73
N VAL A 351 4.37 -12.34 -1.44
CA VAL A 351 5.50 -11.59 -0.88
C VAL A 351 6.34 -12.55 -0.03
N ALA A 352 7.56 -12.82 -0.47
CA ALA A 352 8.48 -13.70 0.25
C ALA A 352 9.61 -12.89 0.90
N VAL A 353 9.89 -13.17 2.17
CA VAL A 353 11.00 -12.56 2.91
C VAL A 353 12.18 -13.54 2.96
N SER A 354 13.39 -13.05 2.72
CA SER A 354 14.60 -13.85 2.90
C SER A 354 15.76 -13.04 3.47
N ASN A 355 16.67 -13.72 4.17
CA ASN A 355 17.89 -13.08 4.63
C ASN A 355 18.91 -13.01 3.48
N GLU A 356 19.61 -11.86 3.41
CA GLU A 356 20.84 -11.74 2.60
C GLU A 356 22.05 -11.93 3.51
N VAL A 357 22.74 -13.06 3.35
CA VAL A 357 23.92 -13.43 4.15
C VAL A 357 25.21 -13.50 3.34
N GLY A 358 25.07 -13.44 2.01
CA GLY A 358 26.20 -13.56 1.09
C GLY A 358 27.19 -12.40 1.13
N SER A 359 26.71 -11.22 1.50
CA SER A 359 27.52 -9.98 1.61
C SER A 359 28.30 -9.85 2.91
N GLY A 360 28.20 -10.84 3.82
CA GLY A 360 28.88 -10.82 5.12
C GLY A 360 30.23 -11.56 5.11
N ILE A 361 30.82 -11.69 6.31
CA ILE A 361 32.05 -12.45 6.52
C ILE A 361 31.83 -13.93 6.20
N VAL A 362 32.82 -14.57 5.55
CA VAL A 362 32.79 -16.00 5.26
C VAL A 362 32.79 -16.79 6.56
N PRO A 363 31.78 -17.65 6.83
CA PRO A 363 31.74 -18.44 8.06
C PRO A 363 32.93 -19.37 8.22
N ALA A 364 33.46 -19.48 9.44
CA ALA A 364 34.59 -20.35 9.75
C ALA A 364 34.24 -21.84 9.63
N THR A 365 32.98 -22.23 9.92
CA THR A 365 32.51 -23.62 9.87
C THR A 365 32.09 -24.06 8.45
N ALA A 366 32.27 -25.33 8.12
CA ALA A 366 31.81 -25.90 6.84
C ALA A 366 30.29 -25.79 6.70
N SER A 367 29.52 -26.08 7.77
CA SER A 367 28.07 -25.96 7.80
C SER A 367 27.59 -24.53 7.56
N GLY A 368 28.26 -23.54 8.17
CA GLY A 368 27.94 -22.13 7.93
C GLY A 368 28.19 -21.69 6.49
N ARG A 369 29.27 -22.14 5.87
CA ARG A 369 29.54 -21.86 4.45
C ARG A 369 28.52 -22.52 3.55
N ARG A 370 28.17 -23.79 3.85
CA ARG A 370 27.12 -24.52 3.10
C ARG A 370 25.78 -23.79 3.16
N TYR A 371 25.35 -23.41 4.35
CA TYR A 371 24.11 -22.66 4.52
C TYR A 371 24.11 -21.32 3.74
N ARG A 372 25.21 -20.57 3.84
CA ARG A 372 25.36 -19.29 3.12
C ARG A 372 25.24 -19.50 1.60
N ASP A 373 25.91 -20.51 1.07
CA ASP A 373 25.92 -20.79 -0.37
C ASP A 373 24.55 -21.27 -0.87
N GLU A 374 23.88 -22.16 -0.12
CA GLU A 374 22.55 -22.64 -0.48
C GLU A 374 21.48 -21.56 -0.35
N LEU A 375 21.58 -20.65 0.66
CA LEU A 375 20.67 -19.52 0.76
C LEU A 375 20.83 -18.53 -0.40
N GLY A 376 22.07 -18.26 -0.80
CA GLY A 376 22.34 -17.43 -1.98
C GLY A 376 21.76 -18.04 -3.28
N ARG A 377 21.90 -19.36 -3.46
CA ARG A 377 21.29 -20.07 -4.61
C ARG A 377 19.77 -20.03 -4.57
N LEU A 378 19.16 -20.25 -3.39
CA LEU A 378 17.71 -20.15 -3.21
C LEU A 378 17.19 -18.74 -3.53
N ASN A 379 17.84 -17.72 -2.95
CA ASN A 379 17.47 -16.33 -3.19
C ASN A 379 17.54 -15.96 -4.68
N ALA A 380 18.60 -16.37 -5.38
CA ALA A 380 18.74 -16.13 -6.81
C ALA A 380 17.66 -16.86 -7.64
N ALA A 381 17.35 -18.12 -7.29
CA ALA A 381 16.33 -18.90 -7.98
C ALA A 381 14.93 -18.34 -7.79
N VAL A 382 14.55 -17.93 -6.56
CA VAL A 382 13.25 -17.30 -6.28
C VAL A 382 13.18 -15.90 -6.91
N ALA A 383 14.27 -15.11 -6.84
CA ALA A 383 14.33 -13.80 -7.48
C ALA A 383 14.08 -13.87 -8.99
N ALA A 384 14.51 -14.95 -9.65
CA ALA A 384 14.26 -15.12 -11.09
C ALA A 384 12.77 -15.23 -11.44
N GLU A 385 11.94 -15.66 -10.50
CA GLU A 385 10.48 -15.83 -10.67
C GLU A 385 9.67 -14.63 -10.20
N CYS A 386 10.31 -13.61 -9.61
CA CYS A 386 9.62 -12.45 -9.07
C CYS A 386 9.65 -11.27 -10.04
N GLU A 387 8.54 -10.60 -10.22
CA GLU A 387 8.44 -9.32 -10.95
C GLU A 387 9.20 -8.24 -10.19
N GLN A 388 9.18 -8.28 -8.86
CA GLN A 388 9.87 -7.30 -8.04
C GLN A 388 10.83 -7.96 -7.04
N VAL A 389 12.03 -7.40 -6.95
CA VAL A 389 13.06 -7.80 -5.97
C VAL A 389 13.58 -6.56 -5.27
N VAL A 390 13.56 -6.58 -3.94
CA VAL A 390 13.92 -5.44 -3.10
C VAL A 390 14.95 -5.87 -2.06
N LEU A 391 15.99 -5.08 -1.87
CA LEU A 391 16.95 -5.22 -0.77
C LEU A 391 16.70 -4.14 0.28
N VAL A 392 16.46 -4.55 1.52
CA VAL A 392 16.24 -3.63 2.65
C VAL A 392 17.53 -3.50 3.48
N VAL A 393 18.02 -2.28 3.58
CA VAL A 393 19.20 -1.92 4.38
C VAL A 393 18.84 -0.72 5.25
N ALA A 394 19.04 -0.83 6.56
CA ALA A 394 18.76 0.25 7.52
C ALA A 394 17.33 0.84 7.37
N GLY A 395 16.32 -0.01 7.14
CA GLY A 395 14.93 0.39 6.92
C GLY A 395 14.65 0.99 5.54
N GLN A 396 15.66 1.14 4.69
CA GLN A 396 15.51 1.69 3.34
C GLN A 396 15.43 0.57 2.29
N ALA A 397 14.44 0.65 1.42
CA ALA A 397 14.21 -0.33 0.37
C ALA A 397 14.91 0.09 -0.94
N LEU A 398 15.81 -0.75 -1.40
CA LEU A 398 16.48 -0.61 -2.69
C LEU A 398 15.84 -1.57 -3.70
N VAL A 399 15.27 -1.04 -4.77
CA VAL A 399 14.71 -1.86 -5.85
C VAL A 399 15.85 -2.41 -6.69
N LEU A 400 15.96 -3.74 -6.75
CA LEU A 400 16.92 -4.46 -7.61
C LEU A 400 16.26 -4.85 -8.94
N ARG A 401 14.95 -5.11 -8.92
CA ARG A 401 14.09 -5.38 -10.08
C ARG A 401 12.67 -4.88 -9.77
N GLY A 402 11.96 -4.31 -10.78
CA GLY A 402 10.58 -3.81 -10.73
C GLY A 402 10.44 -2.37 -11.12
#